data_9eabf4a956bd00f4901ce37b85969184
#
_entry.id   9eabf4a956bd00f4901ce37b85969184
#
_cell.length_a   1.000
_cell.length_b   1.000
_cell.length_c   1.000
_cell.angle_alpha   90.00
_cell.angle_beta   90.00
_cell.angle_gamma   90.00
#
_symmetry.space_group_name_H-M   'P 1'
#
loop_
_entity.id
_entity.type
_entity.pdbx_description
1 polymer ?
#
loop_
_entity_poly.entity_id
_entity_poly.type
_entity_poly.pdbx_seq_one_letter_code
_entity_poly.pdbx_strand_id
1 'polypeptide(L)'
;MPKEVILIAAVTIDGFIARHNLEITSWSKDLPLFKKQTMGHPVIMGSNTHKTLFNELEGRETLIVHREDNPKKILNKILKPRCFIIGGGITYSRFAPFITHLYITPHPYVFGRGIKLFEKSINEL
;
A
#
# COMPACT_ATOMS: atom_id res chain seq x y z
N MET A 1 -7.20 12.47 -12.13
CA MET A 1 -6.16 11.57 -11.58
C MET A 1 -5.21 12.39 -10.70
N PRO A 2 -4.80 11.91 -9.53
CA PRO A 2 -3.85 12.62 -8.69
C PRO A 2 -2.51 12.84 -9.39
N LYS A 3 -1.85 13.95 -9.11
CA LYS A 3 -0.50 14.23 -9.61
C LYS A 3 0.54 13.33 -8.94
N GLU A 4 0.31 12.95 -7.68
CA GLU A 4 1.18 12.09 -6.91
C GLU A 4 0.41 10.86 -6.48
N VAL A 5 0.84 9.71 -6.96
CA VAL A 5 0.36 8.39 -6.55
C VAL A 5 1.52 7.73 -5.83
N ILE A 6 1.42 7.63 -4.52
CA ILE A 6 2.54 7.26 -3.65
C ILE A 6 2.31 5.87 -3.09
N LEU A 7 3.23 4.96 -3.37
CA LEU A 7 3.26 3.66 -2.70
C LEU A 7 3.96 3.86 -1.36
N ILE A 8 3.30 3.47 -0.27
CA ILE A 8 3.89 3.52 1.06
C ILE A 8 3.94 2.12 1.65
N ALA A 9 5.11 1.69 2.11
CA ALA A 9 5.30 0.33 2.62
C ALA A 9 6.46 0.25 3.61
N ALA A 10 6.30 -0.61 4.61
CA ALA A 10 7.39 -1.10 5.44
C ALA A 10 7.85 -2.43 4.83
N VAL A 11 9.15 -2.57 4.59
CA VAL A 11 9.71 -3.70 3.84
C VAL A 11 10.89 -4.29 4.60
N THR A 12 10.94 -5.62 4.71
CA THR A 12 12.10 -6.29 5.28
C THR A 12 13.31 -6.17 4.36
N ILE A 13 14.50 -6.49 4.87
CA ILE A 13 15.73 -6.43 4.08
C ILE A 13 15.64 -7.34 2.84
N ASP A 14 14.96 -8.48 2.96
CA ASP A 14 14.80 -9.43 1.86
C ASP A 14 13.53 -9.19 1.01
N GLY A 15 12.88 -8.02 1.16
CA GLY A 15 11.86 -7.57 0.21
C GLY A 15 10.43 -7.97 0.51
N PHE A 16 10.13 -8.40 1.74
CA PHE A 16 8.77 -8.81 2.12
C PHE A 16 8.04 -7.70 2.87
N ILE A 17 6.71 -7.64 2.69
CA ILE A 17 5.84 -6.70 3.36
C ILE A 17 5.02 -7.37 4.48
N ALA A 18 4.88 -8.68 4.44
CA ALA A 18 4.15 -9.46 5.44
C ALA A 18 4.57 -10.92 5.32
N ARG A 19 4.34 -11.70 6.39
CA ARG A 19 4.57 -13.15 6.39
C ARG A 19 3.39 -13.90 5.79
N HIS A 20 2.18 -13.35 5.89
CA HIS A 20 0.95 -13.90 5.27
C HIS A 20 -0.07 -12.78 5.06
N ASN A 21 -1.11 -13.06 4.27
CA ASN A 21 -2.07 -12.06 3.78
C ASN A 21 -2.84 -11.29 4.85
N LEU A 22 -3.04 -11.87 6.03
CA LEU A 22 -3.81 -11.24 7.10
C LEU A 22 -2.92 -10.79 8.27
N GLU A 23 -1.62 -10.74 8.07
CA GLU A 23 -0.71 -10.29 9.11
C GLU A 23 -0.91 -8.81 9.39
N ILE A 24 -1.08 -8.48 10.67
CA ILE A 24 -1.05 -7.10 11.15
C ILE A 24 0.43 -6.68 11.17
N THR A 25 0.72 -5.49 10.68
CA THR A 25 2.11 -4.99 10.61
C THR A 25 2.65 -4.57 11.97
N SER A 26 2.40 -5.37 13.00
CA SER A 26 2.88 -5.12 14.37
C SER A 26 4.41 -5.17 14.48
N TRP A 27 5.07 -5.82 13.51
CA TRP A 27 6.53 -5.85 13.45
C TRP A 27 7.13 -4.52 13.00
N SER A 28 6.31 -3.63 12.43
CA SER A 28 6.75 -2.31 11.99
C SER A 28 6.59 -1.28 13.09
N LYS A 29 7.61 -0.46 13.31
CA LYS A 29 7.58 0.66 14.24
C LYS A 29 7.15 1.97 13.58
N ASP A 30 6.75 1.91 12.32
CA ASP A 30 6.44 3.11 11.51
C ASP A 30 4.97 3.48 11.47
N LEU A 31 4.10 2.81 12.22
CA LEU A 31 2.67 3.13 12.20
C LEU A 31 2.37 4.60 12.54
N PRO A 32 3.04 5.24 13.53
CA PRO A 32 2.82 6.67 13.76
C PRO A 32 3.23 7.55 12.59
N LEU A 33 4.34 7.23 11.93
CA LEU A 33 4.80 7.96 10.74
C LEU A 33 3.85 7.75 9.57
N PHE A 34 3.41 6.51 9.35
CA PHE A 34 2.42 6.17 8.34
C PHE A 34 1.15 7.00 8.53
N LYS A 35 0.64 7.05 9.75
CA LYS A 35 -0.56 7.83 10.08
C LYS A 35 -0.36 9.31 9.76
N LYS A 36 0.78 9.87 10.15
CA LYS A 36 1.10 11.27 9.90
C LYS A 36 1.20 11.58 8.41
N GLN A 37 1.88 10.73 7.64
CA GLN A 37 2.09 10.93 6.22
C GLN A 37 0.80 10.83 5.41
N THR A 38 -0.11 9.94 5.79
CA THR A 38 -1.33 9.67 5.03
C THR A 38 -2.53 10.52 5.47
N MET A 39 -2.46 11.18 6.62
CA MET A 39 -3.58 11.95 7.16
C MET A 39 -4.05 13.03 6.19
N GLY A 40 -5.37 13.07 5.97
CA GLY A 40 -5.97 14.05 5.06
C GLY A 40 -5.90 13.67 3.58
N HIS A 41 -5.31 12.52 3.24
CA HIS A 41 -5.20 12.05 1.87
C HIS A 41 -5.99 10.76 1.66
N PRO A 42 -6.51 10.53 0.44
CA PRO A 42 -7.13 9.24 0.11
C PRO A 42 -6.11 8.11 0.22
N VAL A 43 -6.53 6.98 0.79
CA VAL A 43 -5.73 5.77 0.88
C VAL A 43 -6.43 4.64 0.11
N ILE A 44 -5.68 3.94 -0.73
CA ILE A 44 -6.16 2.87 -1.59
C ILE A 44 -5.55 1.56 -1.10
N MET A 45 -6.39 0.53 -0.94
CA MET A 45 -5.94 -0.74 -0.43
C MET A 45 -6.79 -1.90 -0.93
N GLY A 46 -6.26 -3.11 -0.85
CA GLY A 46 -7.04 -4.32 -1.06
C GLY A 46 -7.87 -4.68 0.17
N SER A 47 -8.79 -5.62 0.03
CA SER A 47 -9.71 -6.01 1.10
C SER A 47 -8.99 -6.62 2.30
N ASN A 48 -7.93 -7.41 2.08
CA ASN A 48 -7.19 -8.00 3.19
C ASN A 48 -6.49 -6.94 4.04
N THR A 49 -5.89 -5.95 3.41
CA THR A 49 -5.27 -4.83 4.12
C THR A 49 -6.30 -4.03 4.89
N HIS A 50 -7.47 -3.80 4.31
CA HIS A 50 -8.55 -3.11 5.00
C HIS A 50 -8.98 -3.85 6.27
N LYS A 51 -9.10 -5.18 6.22
CA LYS A 51 -9.45 -5.99 7.38
C LYS A 51 -8.44 -5.87 8.51
N THR A 52 -7.17 -5.70 8.19
CA THR A 52 -6.10 -5.64 9.20
C THR A 52 -5.86 -4.24 9.75
N LEU A 53 -6.21 -3.19 8.99
CA LEU A 53 -5.86 -1.80 9.32
C LEU A 53 -7.07 -0.89 9.55
N PHE A 54 -8.31 -1.39 9.50
CA PHE A 54 -9.47 -0.50 9.49
C PHE A 54 -9.50 0.48 10.68
N ASN A 55 -9.03 0.06 11.86
CA ASN A 55 -8.97 0.93 13.04
C ASN A 55 -7.88 2.00 12.94
N GLU A 56 -6.90 1.81 12.07
CA GLU A 56 -5.77 2.72 11.90
C GLU A 56 -6.00 3.76 10.80
N LEU A 57 -7.18 3.71 10.16
CA LEU A 57 -7.46 4.54 8.98
C LEU A 57 -8.40 5.72 9.26
N GLU A 58 -8.72 5.96 10.52
CA GLU A 58 -9.58 7.06 10.92
C GLU A 58 -9.05 8.41 10.41
N GLY A 59 -9.96 9.25 9.91
CA GLY A 59 -9.60 10.56 9.39
C GLY A 59 -9.11 10.58 7.95
N ARG A 60 -9.16 9.44 7.25
CA ARG A 60 -8.73 9.33 5.85
C ARG A 60 -9.83 8.72 5.00
N GLU A 61 -9.98 9.24 3.76
CA GLU A 61 -10.87 8.62 2.79
C GLU A 61 -10.27 7.27 2.37
N THR A 62 -11.05 6.22 2.50
CA THR A 62 -10.61 4.85 2.24
C THR A 62 -11.25 4.32 0.97
N LEU A 63 -10.43 3.86 0.03
CA LEU A 63 -10.86 3.25 -1.22
C LEU A 63 -10.38 1.81 -1.25
N ILE A 64 -11.32 0.86 -1.23
CA ILE A 64 -11.02 -0.56 -1.26
C ILE A 64 -11.09 -1.06 -2.70
N VAL A 65 -10.01 -1.70 -3.15
CA VAL A 65 -9.91 -2.23 -4.51
C VAL A 65 -10.26 -3.70 -4.50
N HIS A 66 -11.26 -4.06 -5.31
CA HIS A 66 -11.66 -5.44 -5.51
C HIS A 66 -11.08 -5.98 -6.83
N ARG A 67 -11.15 -7.30 -6.99
CA ARG A 67 -10.55 -7.98 -8.15
C ARG A 67 -11.04 -7.41 -9.49
N GLU A 68 -12.32 -7.09 -9.58
CA GLU A 68 -12.95 -6.59 -10.80
C GLU A 68 -12.73 -5.10 -11.04
N ASP A 69 -12.19 -4.38 -10.09
CA ASP A 69 -12.00 -2.93 -10.22
C ASP A 69 -10.82 -2.60 -11.13
N ASN A 70 -10.97 -1.51 -11.89
CA ASN A 70 -9.91 -1.01 -12.76
C ASN A 70 -9.12 0.09 -12.03
N PRO A 71 -7.80 -0.09 -11.82
CA PRO A 71 -7.00 0.90 -11.11
C PRO A 71 -7.07 2.31 -11.70
N LYS A 72 -7.04 2.45 -13.01
CA LYS A 72 -7.09 3.75 -13.65
C LYS A 72 -8.43 4.46 -13.38
N LYS A 73 -9.53 3.70 -13.39
CA LYS A 73 -10.85 4.27 -13.09
C LYS A 73 -10.95 4.73 -11.64
N ILE A 74 -10.34 3.99 -10.71
CA ILE A 74 -10.30 4.39 -9.30
C ILE A 74 -9.53 5.70 -9.17
N LEU A 75 -8.36 5.78 -9.76
CA LEU A 75 -7.53 6.99 -9.70
C LEU A 75 -8.22 8.19 -10.33
N ASN A 76 -8.95 8.01 -11.43
CA ASN A 76 -9.64 9.10 -12.10
C ASN A 76 -10.79 9.69 -11.28
N LYS A 77 -11.30 8.97 -10.28
CA LYS A 77 -12.34 9.46 -9.38
C LYS A 77 -11.78 10.32 -8.25
N ILE A 78 -10.48 10.30 -8.03
CA ILE A 78 -9.83 11.04 -6.94
C ILE A 78 -9.58 12.46 -7.40
N LEU A 79 -10.14 13.42 -6.66
CA LEU A 79 -10.02 14.84 -6.97
C LEU A 79 -8.82 15.50 -6.25
N LYS A 80 -8.33 14.88 -5.20
CA LYS A 80 -7.19 15.40 -4.45
C LYS A 80 -5.89 15.19 -5.23
N PRO A 81 -4.88 16.05 -5.03
CA PRO A 81 -3.64 15.98 -5.80
C PRO A 81 -2.72 14.82 -5.39
N ARG A 82 -2.94 14.21 -4.22
CA ARG A 82 -2.10 13.15 -3.68
C ARG A 82 -2.95 12.02 -3.15
N CYS A 83 -2.54 10.78 -3.42
CA CYS A 83 -3.12 9.60 -2.80
C CYS A 83 -2.03 8.59 -2.46
N PHE A 84 -2.34 7.65 -1.58
CA PHE A 84 -1.41 6.62 -1.12
C PHE A 84 -1.95 5.23 -1.42
N ILE A 85 -1.08 4.38 -1.96
CA ILE A 85 -1.36 2.95 -2.14
C ILE A 85 -0.72 2.24 -0.95
N ILE A 86 -1.52 1.59 -0.10
CA ILE A 86 -1.04 1.09 1.19
C ILE A 86 -1.00 -0.43 1.33
N GLY A 87 -1.33 -1.16 0.28
CA GLY A 87 -1.15 -2.61 0.28
C GLY A 87 -2.36 -3.39 -0.25
N GLY A 88 -2.24 -4.67 -0.39
CA GLY A 88 -1.01 -5.46 -0.24
C GLY A 88 -0.29 -5.69 -1.55
N GLY A 89 0.46 -6.79 -1.63
CA GLY A 89 1.33 -7.05 -2.78
C GLY A 89 0.62 -7.03 -4.12
N ILE A 90 -0.56 -7.63 -4.22
CA ILE A 90 -1.34 -7.63 -5.48
C ILE A 90 -1.79 -6.21 -5.82
N THR A 91 -2.23 -5.44 -4.85
CA THR A 91 -2.65 -4.06 -5.08
C THR A 91 -1.48 -3.20 -5.51
N TYR A 92 -0.32 -3.33 -4.88
CA TYR A 92 0.89 -2.63 -5.30
C TYR A 92 1.23 -2.94 -6.76
N SER A 93 1.18 -4.21 -7.15
CA SER A 93 1.48 -4.64 -8.52
C SER A 93 0.48 -4.06 -9.52
N ARG A 94 -0.80 -4.05 -9.18
CA ARG A 94 -1.85 -3.54 -10.08
C ARG A 94 -1.75 -2.04 -10.30
N PHE A 95 -1.29 -1.29 -9.30
CA PHE A 95 -1.14 0.17 -9.40
C PHE A 95 0.26 0.60 -9.84
N ALA A 96 1.21 -0.33 -9.95
CA ALA A 96 2.59 0.00 -10.28
C ALA A 96 2.77 0.91 -11.50
N PRO A 97 2.02 0.72 -12.62
CA PRO A 97 2.18 1.61 -13.79
C PRO A 97 1.83 3.08 -13.52
N PHE A 98 1.11 3.36 -12.44
CA PHE A 98 0.64 4.71 -12.11
C PHE A 98 1.38 5.34 -10.94
N ILE A 99 2.26 4.58 -10.28
CA ILE A 99 2.99 5.07 -9.10
C ILE A 99 4.03 6.10 -9.51
N THR A 100 4.01 7.24 -8.82
CA THR A 100 4.95 8.34 -9.08
C THR A 100 6.06 8.42 -8.03
N HIS A 101 5.80 7.96 -6.81
CA HIS A 101 6.73 8.05 -5.68
C HIS A 101 6.66 6.79 -4.82
N LEU A 102 7.80 6.43 -4.23
CA LEU A 102 7.91 5.31 -3.31
C LEU A 102 8.35 5.83 -1.95
N TYR A 103 7.50 5.62 -0.93
CA TYR A 103 7.85 5.87 0.47
C TYR A 103 8.09 4.51 1.12
N ILE A 104 9.32 4.04 1.07
CA ILE A 104 9.72 2.72 1.56
C ILE A 104 10.50 2.89 2.85
N THR A 105 10.05 2.21 3.92
CA THR A 105 10.82 2.14 5.16
C THR A 105 11.40 0.75 5.30
N PRO A 106 12.72 0.59 5.14
CA PRO A 106 13.36 -0.71 5.34
C PRO A 106 13.43 -1.05 6.82
N HIS A 107 13.22 -2.32 7.14
CA HIS A 107 13.31 -2.84 8.49
C HIS A 107 14.36 -3.94 8.55
N PRO A 108 15.11 -4.05 9.67
CA PRO A 108 16.22 -5.01 9.81
C PRO A 108 15.71 -6.42 10.13
N TYR A 109 14.76 -6.90 9.37
CA TYR A 109 14.19 -8.24 9.50
C TYR A 109 14.40 -9.04 8.22
N VAL A 110 14.49 -10.34 8.37
CA VAL A 110 14.55 -11.28 7.25
C VAL A 110 13.43 -12.29 7.48
N PHE A 111 12.45 -12.32 6.59
CA PHE A 111 11.34 -13.25 6.71
C PHE A 111 11.63 -14.59 6.02
N GLY A 112 12.51 -14.60 5.02
CA GLY A 112 12.85 -15.78 4.22
C GLY A 112 11.76 -16.16 3.23
N ARG A 113 10.51 -15.98 3.60
CA ARG A 113 9.33 -16.19 2.74
C ARG A 113 8.19 -15.32 3.24
N GLY A 114 7.21 -15.09 2.40
CA GLY A 114 6.05 -14.25 2.74
C GLY A 114 5.49 -13.54 1.53
N ILE A 115 4.91 -12.37 1.76
CA ILE A 115 4.32 -11.55 0.71
C ILE A 115 5.35 -10.52 0.27
N LYS A 116 5.72 -10.55 -1.00
CA LYS A 116 6.67 -9.60 -1.60
C LYS A 116 6.01 -8.24 -1.81
N LEU A 117 6.83 -7.18 -1.89
CA LEU A 117 6.36 -5.83 -2.18
C LEU A 117 5.57 -5.80 -3.50
N PHE A 118 6.06 -6.47 -4.53
CA PHE A 118 5.33 -6.69 -5.77
C PHE A 118 5.20 -8.18 -6.01
N GLU A 119 3.97 -8.62 -6.35
CA GLU A 119 3.72 -10.03 -6.69
C GLU A 119 4.39 -10.42 -8.00
N LYS A 120 4.61 -9.42 -8.89
CA LYS A 120 5.33 -9.59 -10.14
C LYS A 120 6.60 -8.73 -10.12
N SER A 121 7.61 -9.14 -10.87
CA SER A 121 8.77 -8.30 -11.12
C SER A 121 8.33 -6.96 -11.74
N ILE A 122 8.99 -5.87 -11.38
CA ILE A 122 8.73 -4.56 -11.98
C ILE A 122 8.88 -4.62 -13.51
N ASN A 123 9.81 -5.43 -14.01
CA ASN A 123 10.00 -5.58 -15.45
C ASN A 123 8.86 -6.31 -16.15
N GLU A 124 7.98 -6.97 -15.40
CA GLU A 124 6.80 -7.66 -15.92
C GLU A 124 5.55 -6.79 -15.88
N LEU A 125 5.66 -5.62 -15.32
CA LEU A 125 4.57 -4.67 -15.18
C LEU A 125 4.60 -3.67 -16.35
#